data_3505d0c5a5e61a5ecf2b9107c7e09c46
#
_entry.id   3505d0c5a5e61a5ecf2b9107c7e09c46
#
_cell.length_a   1.000
_cell.length_b   1.000
_cell.length_c   1.000
_cell.angle_alpha   90.00
_cell.angle_beta   90.00
_cell.angle_gamma   90.00
#
_symmetry.space_group_name_H-M   'P 1'
#
loop_
_entity.id
_entity.type
_entity.pdbx_description
1 polymer ?
#
loop_
_entity_poly.entity_id
_entity_poly.type
_entity_poly.pdbx_seq_one_letter_code
_entity_poly.pdbx_strand_id
1 'polypeptide(L)'
;MSLSLILFLIGILGFVLNRKNIILMLISIEIMLLSITFLILVSSLSFDDILGQTYAIYIITIAGAESAIGLGILVAFYRLNHSLISICLSSGHKTYSINVNKLSSKIINRTYTTTAKKNYIERASHKNFSMDPWFITGLFDAESSFVVAILKNSKYKTGWNVQSRVQIKMHKKDRALIQSIKGFFGDIGYVSKPNNSSTVEFRVSTLKDLVDVILPHFDNYPLVTKKYSDYLLFKQIVLLMLNKEHNTLEGIQKTVNIKASLNLGLSNYLKKAFPKATPEKNWKLRLKIIQYTTTPNG
;
A
#
# COMPACT_ATOMS: atom_id res chain seq x y z
N MET A 1 34.63 26.92 -15.89
CA MET A 1 33.22 27.28 -15.64
C MET A 1 32.22 26.55 -16.55
N SER A 2 32.41 26.48 -17.86
CA SER A 2 31.44 25.80 -18.76
C SER A 2 31.26 24.31 -18.48
N LEU A 3 32.32 23.56 -18.12
CA LEU A 3 32.24 22.13 -17.86
C LEU A 3 31.43 21.81 -16.60
N SER A 4 31.59 22.58 -15.51
CA SER A 4 30.82 22.38 -14.29
C SER A 4 29.35 22.64 -14.53
N LEU A 5 29.00 23.66 -15.32
CA LEU A 5 27.60 23.98 -15.64
C LEU A 5 26.95 22.88 -16.49
N ILE A 6 27.67 22.31 -17.45
CA ILE A 6 27.20 21.19 -18.27
C ILE A 6 26.94 19.95 -17.38
N LEU A 7 27.86 19.60 -16.48
CA LEU A 7 27.68 18.46 -15.55
C LEU A 7 26.48 18.67 -14.63
N PHE A 8 26.28 19.91 -14.16
CA PHE A 8 25.12 20.25 -13.31
C PHE A 8 23.81 20.07 -14.07
N LEU A 9 23.73 20.53 -15.33
CA LEU A 9 22.54 20.35 -16.17
C LEU A 9 22.27 18.87 -16.48
N ILE A 10 23.30 18.06 -16.71
CA ILE A 10 23.17 16.61 -16.88
C ILE A 10 22.61 15.97 -15.61
N GLY A 11 23.07 16.38 -14.43
CA GLY A 11 22.54 15.93 -13.14
C GLY A 11 21.05 16.26 -12.97
N ILE A 12 20.63 17.50 -13.27
CA ILE A 12 19.22 17.91 -13.24
C ILE A 12 18.39 17.06 -14.20
N LEU A 13 18.86 16.89 -15.44
CA LEU A 13 18.16 16.10 -16.45
C LEU A 13 18.01 14.65 -16.01
N GLY A 14 19.07 14.05 -15.46
CA GLY A 14 19.05 12.70 -14.91
C GLY A 14 18.04 12.54 -13.77
N PHE A 15 17.96 13.52 -12.87
CA PHE A 15 17.01 13.55 -11.76
C PHE A 15 15.56 13.62 -12.23
N VAL A 16 15.26 14.48 -13.20
CA VAL A 16 13.90 14.68 -13.71
C VAL A 16 13.41 13.50 -14.54
N LEU A 17 14.28 12.91 -15.37
CA LEU A 17 13.90 11.79 -16.25
C LEU A 17 13.75 10.46 -15.51
N ASN A 18 14.49 10.25 -14.42
CA ASN A 18 14.56 8.95 -13.75
C ASN A 18 13.72 8.85 -12.47
N ARG A 19 12.61 9.56 -12.36
CA ARG A 19 11.72 9.58 -11.16
C ARG A 19 11.23 8.20 -10.70
N LYS A 20 11.31 7.18 -11.53
CA LYS A 20 10.86 5.81 -11.20
C LYS A 20 11.99 4.92 -10.64
N ASN A 21 13.23 5.36 -10.70
CA ASN A 21 14.38 4.58 -10.24
C ASN A 21 15.18 5.37 -9.21
N ILE A 22 15.01 4.99 -7.93
CA ILE A 22 15.62 5.67 -6.78
C ILE A 22 17.15 5.68 -6.89
N ILE A 23 17.78 4.60 -7.42
CA ILE A 23 19.23 4.51 -7.58
C ILE A 23 19.72 5.55 -8.58
N LEU A 24 19.05 5.69 -9.72
CA LEU A 24 19.42 6.68 -10.74
C LEU A 24 19.18 8.12 -10.26
N MET A 25 18.16 8.35 -9.43
CA MET A 25 17.95 9.64 -8.78
C MET A 25 19.09 9.98 -7.82
N LEU A 26 19.53 9.01 -7.00
CA LEU A 26 20.66 9.21 -6.07
C LEU A 26 21.94 9.55 -6.83
N ILE A 27 22.28 8.80 -7.88
CA ILE A 27 23.44 9.06 -8.74
C ILE A 27 23.35 10.46 -9.38
N SER A 28 22.17 10.88 -9.80
CA SER A 28 21.97 12.20 -10.41
C SER A 28 22.22 13.34 -9.42
N ILE A 29 21.82 13.20 -8.15
CA ILE A 29 22.12 14.17 -7.09
C ILE A 29 23.63 14.21 -6.84
N GLU A 30 24.30 13.07 -6.82
CA GLU A 30 25.73 12.99 -6.61
C GLU A 30 26.52 13.68 -7.73
N ILE A 31 26.10 13.54 -8.99
CA ILE A 31 26.67 14.27 -10.13
C ILE A 31 26.47 15.78 -9.98
N MET A 32 25.31 16.25 -9.48
CA MET A 32 25.06 17.67 -9.22
C MET A 32 26.02 18.21 -8.13
N LEU A 33 26.19 17.48 -7.02
CA LEU A 33 27.10 17.87 -5.94
C LEU A 33 28.57 17.89 -6.41
N LEU A 34 28.99 16.89 -7.19
CA LEU A 34 30.31 16.86 -7.80
C LEU A 34 30.55 18.07 -8.70
N SER A 35 29.58 18.47 -9.48
CA SER A 35 29.64 19.65 -10.35
C SER A 35 29.84 20.95 -9.56
N ILE A 36 29.12 21.10 -8.43
CA ILE A 36 29.25 22.27 -7.56
C ILE A 36 30.65 22.31 -6.91
N THR A 37 31.12 21.18 -6.40
CA THR A 37 32.45 21.09 -5.80
C THR A 37 33.55 21.40 -6.81
N PHE A 38 33.43 20.93 -8.05
CA PHE A 38 34.34 21.26 -9.14
C PHE A 38 34.31 22.76 -9.48
N LEU A 39 33.15 23.41 -9.47
CA LEU A 39 33.02 24.85 -9.67
C LEU A 39 33.78 25.63 -8.56
N ILE A 40 33.61 25.24 -7.29
CA ILE A 40 34.27 25.86 -6.16
C ILE A 40 35.80 25.71 -6.26
N LEU A 41 36.27 24.53 -6.62
CA LEU A 41 37.72 24.27 -6.81
C LEU A 41 38.31 25.13 -7.93
N VAL A 42 37.66 25.21 -9.09
CA VAL A 42 38.12 26.04 -10.22
C VAL A 42 38.12 27.51 -9.84
N SER A 43 37.11 27.99 -9.12
CA SER A 43 37.01 29.36 -8.62
C SER A 43 38.12 29.66 -7.60
N SER A 44 38.35 28.76 -6.67
CA SER A 44 39.42 28.87 -5.65
C SER A 44 40.81 28.98 -6.26
N LEU A 45 41.07 28.18 -7.29
CA LEU A 45 42.33 28.29 -8.06
C LEU A 45 42.47 29.63 -8.78
N SER A 46 41.38 30.21 -9.25
CA SER A 46 41.42 31.50 -9.97
C SER A 46 41.66 32.69 -9.03
N PHE A 47 41.32 32.57 -7.76
CA PHE A 47 41.46 33.63 -6.75
C PHE A 47 42.60 33.37 -5.75
N ASP A 48 43.36 32.28 -5.93
CA ASP A 48 44.40 31.84 -5.00
C ASP A 48 43.94 31.69 -3.54
N ASP A 49 42.69 31.26 -3.36
CA ASP A 49 42.02 31.19 -2.05
C ASP A 49 41.98 29.75 -1.50
N ILE A 50 42.69 29.51 -0.40
CA ILE A 50 42.76 28.21 0.29
C ILE A 50 41.42 27.86 0.93
N LEU A 51 40.58 28.83 1.28
CA LEU A 51 39.26 28.59 1.90
C LEU A 51 38.32 27.80 0.96
N GLY A 52 38.32 28.10 -0.34
CA GLY A 52 37.51 27.38 -1.30
C GLY A 52 37.91 25.90 -1.44
N GLN A 53 39.20 25.59 -1.35
CA GLN A 53 39.68 24.19 -1.35
C GLN A 53 39.21 23.46 -0.09
N THR A 54 39.27 24.11 1.07
CA THR A 54 38.79 23.55 2.33
C THR A 54 37.28 23.25 2.28
N TYR A 55 36.46 24.18 1.75
CA TYR A 55 35.02 23.96 1.57
C TYR A 55 34.74 22.81 0.60
N ALA A 56 35.46 22.67 -0.48
CA ALA A 56 35.32 21.55 -1.42
C ALA A 56 35.55 20.19 -0.73
N ILE A 57 36.56 20.08 0.14
CA ILE A 57 36.84 18.87 0.91
C ILE A 57 35.69 18.56 1.85
N TYR A 58 35.13 19.56 2.57
CA TYR A 58 33.95 19.32 3.42
C TYR A 58 32.74 18.82 2.65
N ILE A 59 32.45 19.44 1.49
CA ILE A 59 31.31 19.02 0.65
C ILE A 59 31.48 17.59 0.15
N ILE A 60 32.67 17.21 -0.33
CA ILE A 60 32.94 15.84 -0.79
C ILE A 60 32.80 14.82 0.35
N THR A 61 33.28 15.17 1.55
CA THR A 61 33.19 14.29 2.72
C THR A 61 31.76 14.05 3.13
N ILE A 62 30.94 15.10 3.17
CA ILE A 62 29.52 15.02 3.51
C ILE A 62 28.76 14.22 2.43
N ALA A 63 29.00 14.52 1.16
CA ALA A 63 28.37 13.81 0.04
C ALA A 63 28.67 12.30 0.07
N GLY A 64 29.95 11.93 0.36
CA GLY A 64 30.34 10.53 0.52
C GLY A 64 29.62 9.84 1.69
N ALA A 65 29.44 10.52 2.81
CA ALA A 65 28.70 9.99 3.95
C ALA A 65 27.21 9.82 3.63
N GLU A 66 26.56 10.78 2.98
CA GLU A 66 25.16 10.69 2.56
C GLU A 66 24.92 9.54 1.57
N SER A 67 25.81 9.38 0.58
CA SER A 67 25.76 8.28 -0.39
C SER A 67 25.89 6.91 0.29
N ALA A 68 26.80 6.78 1.26
CA ALA A 68 26.99 5.54 2.02
C ALA A 68 25.74 5.19 2.84
N ILE A 69 25.12 6.17 3.51
CA ILE A 69 23.90 5.97 4.27
C ILE A 69 22.72 5.63 3.33
N GLY A 70 22.59 6.36 2.21
CA GLY A 70 21.55 6.12 1.21
C GLY A 70 21.63 4.71 0.62
N LEU A 71 22.84 4.27 0.28
CA LEU A 71 23.07 2.90 -0.21
C LEU A 71 22.78 1.85 0.87
N GLY A 72 23.17 2.11 2.13
CA GLY A 72 22.89 1.24 3.27
C GLY A 72 21.37 1.04 3.50
N ILE A 73 20.60 2.12 3.46
CA ILE A 73 19.13 2.07 3.57
C ILE A 73 18.54 1.29 2.39
N LEU A 74 19.04 1.49 1.18
CA LEU A 74 18.55 0.81 -0.01
C LEU A 74 18.85 -0.69 0.03
N VAL A 75 20.03 -1.09 0.49
CA VAL A 75 20.39 -2.51 0.71
C VAL A 75 19.52 -3.13 1.82
N ALA A 76 19.26 -2.40 2.91
CA ALA A 76 18.37 -2.85 3.99
C ALA A 76 16.95 -3.04 3.46
N PHE A 77 16.44 -2.13 2.67
CA PHE A 77 15.12 -2.23 2.03
C PHE A 77 15.02 -3.43 1.08
N TYR A 78 16.04 -3.68 0.27
CA TYR A 78 16.12 -4.86 -0.60
C TYR A 78 16.17 -6.16 0.20
N ARG A 79 16.93 -6.20 1.31
CA ARG A 79 17.00 -7.37 2.20
C ARG A 79 15.68 -7.63 2.90
N LEU A 80 14.99 -6.60 3.38
CA LEU A 80 13.66 -6.71 3.98
C LEU A 80 12.65 -7.27 2.96
N ASN A 81 12.62 -6.75 1.74
CA ASN A 81 11.76 -7.29 0.68
C ASN A 81 12.11 -8.75 0.34
N HIS A 82 13.39 -9.10 0.31
CA HIS A 82 13.83 -10.46 0.00
C HIS A 82 13.56 -11.42 1.17
N SER A 83 13.68 -10.98 2.42
CA SER A 83 13.34 -11.77 3.60
C SER A 83 11.83 -12.00 3.72
N LEU A 84 11.00 -11.02 3.39
CA LEU A 84 9.54 -11.20 3.33
C LEU A 84 9.14 -12.21 2.25
N ILE A 85 9.78 -12.19 1.08
CA ILE A 85 9.58 -13.18 0.02
C ILE A 85 10.07 -14.57 0.47
N SER A 86 11.20 -14.67 1.19
CA SER A 86 11.74 -15.94 1.66
C SER A 86 10.94 -16.52 2.84
N ILE A 87 10.38 -15.70 3.72
CA ILE A 87 9.48 -16.12 4.79
C ILE A 87 8.16 -16.62 4.20
N CYS A 88 7.63 -15.98 3.15
CA CYS A 88 6.48 -16.49 2.41
C CYS A 88 6.75 -17.82 1.70
N LEU A 89 8.00 -18.13 1.34
CA LEU A 89 8.39 -19.39 0.69
C LEU A 89 8.75 -20.50 1.70
N SER A 90 9.07 -20.17 2.96
CA SER A 90 9.53 -21.10 3.99
C SER A 90 8.41 -21.74 4.82
N SER A 91 7.19 -21.24 4.81
CA SER A 91 6.07 -21.83 5.56
C SER A 91 5.36 -22.99 4.86
N GLY A 92 5.83 -23.44 3.72
CA GLY A 92 5.31 -24.61 2.99
C GLY A 92 6.35 -25.72 2.85
N HIS A 93 6.28 -26.70 3.73
CA HIS A 93 6.93 -28.00 3.70
C HIS A 93 7.78 -28.42 2.49
N LYS A 94 9.02 -28.80 2.80
CA LYS A 94 10.08 -29.47 2.02
C LYS A 94 11.12 -28.53 1.40
N THR A 95 12.25 -28.48 2.13
CA THR A 95 13.56 -28.01 1.69
C THR A 95 14.00 -28.67 0.39
N TYR A 96 13.95 -27.92 -0.70
CA TYR A 96 14.83 -28.17 -1.85
C TYR A 96 15.96 -27.14 -1.77
N SER A 97 17.16 -27.58 -1.40
CA SER A 97 18.37 -26.79 -1.49
C SER A 97 18.66 -26.53 -2.97
N ILE A 98 18.25 -25.39 -3.48
CA ILE A 98 18.63 -24.96 -4.83
C ILE A 98 20.00 -24.33 -4.74
N ASN A 99 20.99 -25.01 -5.32
CA ASN A 99 22.37 -24.56 -5.42
C ASN A 99 22.43 -23.33 -6.38
N VAL A 100 22.41 -22.12 -5.81
CA VAL A 100 22.28 -20.84 -6.51
C VAL A 100 23.45 -20.57 -7.46
N ASN A 101 24.62 -21.20 -7.23
CA ASN A 101 25.84 -21.01 -8.05
C ASN A 101 25.76 -21.63 -9.46
N LYS A 102 24.79 -22.50 -9.70
CA LYS A 102 24.60 -23.13 -11.04
C LYS A 102 23.57 -22.42 -11.93
N LEU A 103 22.82 -21.45 -11.38
CA LEU A 103 21.79 -20.69 -12.12
C LEU A 103 22.30 -19.39 -12.76
N SER A 104 23.39 -18.82 -12.23
CA SER A 104 23.88 -17.51 -12.65
C SER A 104 24.50 -17.50 -14.06
N SER A 105 25.05 -18.60 -14.52
CA SER A 105 25.68 -18.67 -15.84
C SER A 105 24.74 -19.02 -17.01
N LYS A 106 23.49 -19.42 -16.72
CA LYS A 106 22.51 -19.86 -17.75
C LYS A 106 21.43 -18.82 -18.05
N ILE A 107 21.39 -17.70 -17.33
CA ILE A 107 20.34 -16.66 -17.45
C ILE A 107 20.70 -15.57 -18.46
N ILE A 108 21.98 -15.44 -18.85
CA ILE A 108 22.45 -14.31 -19.69
C ILE A 108 22.12 -14.46 -21.18
N ASN A 109 21.69 -15.63 -21.66
CA ASN A 109 21.44 -15.86 -23.09
C ASN A 109 20.08 -16.49 -23.42
N ARG A 110 18.98 -16.05 -22.77
CA ARG A 110 17.63 -16.38 -23.24
C ARG A 110 16.89 -15.13 -23.67
N THR A 111 16.87 -14.90 -24.96
CA THR A 111 15.87 -14.08 -25.64
C THR A 111 14.48 -14.53 -25.19
N TYR A 112 13.72 -13.63 -24.57
CA TYR A 112 12.34 -13.91 -24.13
C TYR A 112 11.44 -14.16 -25.33
N THR A 113 11.24 -15.40 -25.71
CA THR A 113 10.23 -15.75 -26.69
C THR A 113 8.84 -15.74 -26.02
N THR A 114 7.85 -15.22 -26.73
CA THR A 114 6.45 -15.01 -26.29
C THR A 114 5.79 -16.29 -25.75
N THR A 115 6.28 -17.47 -26.15
CA THR A 115 5.81 -18.81 -25.75
C THR A 115 6.12 -19.12 -24.27
N ALA A 116 7.27 -18.65 -23.73
CA ALA A 116 7.63 -18.91 -22.34
C ALA A 116 6.72 -18.13 -21.36
N LYS A 117 6.23 -16.96 -21.77
CA LYS A 117 5.32 -16.14 -20.96
C LYS A 117 3.92 -16.79 -20.84
N LYS A 118 3.44 -17.44 -21.90
CA LYS A 118 2.16 -18.15 -21.90
C LYS A 118 2.19 -19.38 -20.98
N ASN A 119 3.26 -20.18 -21.05
CA ASN A 119 3.43 -21.38 -20.22
C ASN A 119 3.67 -21.06 -18.74
N TYR A 120 4.24 -19.89 -18.40
CA TYR A 120 4.40 -19.45 -17.02
C TYR A 120 3.03 -19.08 -16.41
N ILE A 121 2.20 -18.38 -17.16
CA ILE A 121 0.84 -17.99 -16.73
C ILE A 121 -0.05 -19.23 -16.57
N GLU A 122 0.01 -20.19 -17.48
CA GLU A 122 -0.76 -21.44 -17.41
C GLU A 122 -0.31 -22.36 -16.26
N ARG A 123 0.99 -22.44 -15.95
CA ARG A 123 1.51 -23.21 -14.79
C ARG A 123 1.21 -22.55 -13.45
N ALA A 124 1.08 -21.23 -13.40
CA ALA A 124 0.66 -20.48 -12.21
C ALA A 124 -0.84 -20.68 -11.92
N SER A 125 -1.66 -20.97 -12.95
CA SER A 125 -3.10 -21.18 -12.78
C SER A 125 -3.48 -22.55 -12.23
N HIS A 126 -2.58 -23.55 -12.23
CA HIS A 126 -2.87 -24.93 -11.80
C HIS A 126 -2.22 -25.37 -10.48
N LYS A 127 -1.45 -24.53 -9.81
CA LYS A 127 -1.09 -24.77 -8.41
C LYS A 127 -2.13 -24.09 -7.53
N ASN A 128 -2.79 -24.84 -6.65
CA ASN A 128 -3.54 -24.33 -5.51
C ASN A 128 -2.61 -23.42 -4.69
N PHE A 129 -2.53 -22.15 -5.08
CA PHE A 129 -1.79 -21.14 -4.37
C PHE A 129 -2.63 -20.80 -3.14
N SER A 130 -2.36 -21.49 -2.03
CA SER A 130 -2.90 -21.10 -0.73
C SER A 130 -2.34 -19.71 -0.42
N MET A 131 -3.18 -18.68 -0.56
CA MET A 131 -2.80 -17.32 -0.23
C MET A 131 -2.57 -17.21 1.28
N ASP A 132 -1.45 -16.60 1.67
CA ASP A 132 -1.18 -16.29 3.07
C ASP A 132 -2.20 -15.27 3.59
N PRO A 133 -2.84 -15.50 4.75
CA PRO A 133 -3.81 -14.56 5.33
C PRO A 133 -3.23 -13.16 5.58
N TRP A 134 -1.96 -13.06 5.97
CA TRP A 134 -1.30 -11.76 6.17
C TRP A 134 -1.05 -11.01 4.87
N PHE A 135 -0.80 -11.75 3.76
CA PHE A 135 -0.74 -11.14 2.43
C PHE A 135 -2.07 -10.48 2.06
N ILE A 136 -3.20 -11.18 2.31
CA ILE A 136 -4.55 -10.63 2.11
C ILE A 136 -4.75 -9.40 2.96
N THR A 137 -4.41 -9.45 4.26
CA THR A 137 -4.52 -8.29 5.15
C THR A 137 -3.69 -7.11 4.65
N GLY A 138 -2.43 -7.32 4.26
CA GLY A 138 -1.57 -6.26 3.73
C GLY A 138 -2.12 -5.64 2.43
N LEU A 139 -2.66 -6.47 1.53
CA LEU A 139 -3.28 -5.99 0.30
C LEU A 139 -4.57 -5.19 0.59
N PHE A 140 -5.38 -5.64 1.54
CA PHE A 140 -6.56 -4.90 1.96
C PHE A 140 -6.20 -3.62 2.70
N ASP A 141 -5.12 -3.61 3.46
CA ASP A 141 -4.60 -2.41 4.12
C ASP A 141 -4.14 -1.34 3.11
N ALA A 142 -3.60 -1.75 1.96
CA ALA A 142 -3.21 -0.86 0.88
C ALA A 142 -4.42 -0.39 0.03
N GLU A 143 -5.18 -1.32 -0.56
CA GLU A 143 -6.05 -1.06 -1.72
C GLU A 143 -7.56 -1.18 -1.40
N SER A 144 -7.96 -1.66 -0.21
CA SER A 144 -9.38 -1.85 0.09
C SER A 144 -10.08 -0.59 0.60
N SER A 145 -11.40 -0.65 0.61
CA SER A 145 -12.26 0.35 1.24
C SER A 145 -13.41 -0.32 1.98
N PHE A 146 -13.60 0.08 3.25
CA PHE A 146 -14.77 -0.24 4.06
C PHE A 146 -15.81 0.84 3.83
N VAL A 147 -16.89 0.51 3.14
CA VAL A 147 -17.88 1.49 2.68
C VAL A 147 -19.21 1.26 3.37
N VAL A 148 -19.76 2.31 3.95
CA VAL A 148 -21.15 2.35 4.46
C VAL A 148 -21.91 3.41 3.68
N ALA A 149 -22.98 3.00 3.02
CA ALA A 149 -23.91 3.87 2.31
C ALA A 149 -25.21 3.99 3.09
N ILE A 150 -25.70 5.20 3.30
CA ILE A 150 -27.00 5.51 3.90
C ILE A 150 -27.80 6.24 2.82
N LEU A 151 -28.81 5.56 2.29
CA LEU A 151 -29.60 6.02 1.15
C LEU A 151 -31.04 6.26 1.56
N LYS A 152 -31.64 7.37 1.11
CA LYS A 152 -33.06 7.62 1.31
C LYS A 152 -33.89 6.59 0.54
N ASN A 153 -34.79 5.91 1.22
CA ASN A 153 -35.68 4.94 0.61
C ASN A 153 -37.01 4.87 1.38
N SER A 154 -38.07 5.35 0.78
CA SER A 154 -39.41 5.41 1.37
C SER A 154 -40.04 4.06 1.67
N LYS A 155 -39.52 2.95 1.13
CA LYS A 155 -39.97 1.59 1.45
C LYS A 155 -39.63 1.14 2.86
N TYR A 156 -38.65 1.78 3.50
CA TYR A 156 -38.25 1.46 4.88
C TYR A 156 -39.01 2.35 5.87
N LYS A 157 -39.39 1.79 7.02
CA LYS A 157 -40.12 2.52 8.08
C LYS A 157 -39.42 3.79 8.54
N THR A 158 -38.10 3.77 8.53
CA THR A 158 -37.22 4.93 8.89
C THR A 158 -37.00 5.90 7.73
N GLY A 159 -37.45 5.57 6.51
CA GLY A 159 -37.13 6.31 5.28
C GLY A 159 -35.69 6.17 4.79
N TRP A 160 -34.86 5.33 5.43
CA TRP A 160 -33.44 5.16 5.13
C TRP A 160 -33.06 3.69 5.00
N ASN A 161 -32.17 3.40 4.04
CA ASN A 161 -31.56 2.10 3.83
C ASN A 161 -30.06 2.19 4.11
N VAL A 162 -29.56 1.34 5.01
CA VAL A 162 -28.13 1.21 5.33
C VAL A 162 -27.56 0.02 4.57
N GLN A 163 -26.47 0.24 3.88
CA GLN A 163 -25.72 -0.79 3.14
C GLN A 163 -24.27 -0.76 3.53
N SER A 164 -23.72 -1.91 3.89
CA SER A 164 -22.30 -2.09 4.20
C SER A 164 -21.65 -2.95 3.14
N ARG A 165 -20.43 -2.59 2.73
CA ARG A 165 -19.65 -3.40 1.80
C ARG A 165 -18.15 -3.20 2.03
N VAL A 166 -17.42 -4.25 1.78
CA VAL A 166 -15.95 -4.22 1.64
C VAL A 166 -15.63 -4.37 0.17
N GLN A 167 -14.75 -3.56 -0.34
CA GLN A 167 -14.33 -3.60 -1.74
C GLN A 167 -12.83 -3.36 -1.90
N ILE A 168 -12.25 -4.02 -2.89
CA ILE A 168 -10.88 -3.78 -3.35
C ILE A 168 -10.93 -3.55 -4.85
N LYS A 169 -10.23 -2.50 -5.32
CA LYS A 169 -10.15 -2.14 -6.73
C LYS A 169 -8.70 -2.18 -7.18
N MET A 170 -8.48 -2.85 -8.30
CA MET A 170 -7.14 -2.96 -8.89
C MET A 170 -7.21 -2.77 -10.40
N HIS A 171 -6.05 -2.65 -11.04
CA HIS A 171 -5.99 -2.57 -12.50
C HIS A 171 -6.45 -3.90 -13.12
N LYS A 172 -7.09 -3.84 -14.29
CA LYS A 172 -7.61 -5.04 -14.99
C LYS A 172 -6.57 -6.12 -15.27
N LYS A 173 -5.27 -5.76 -15.31
CA LYS A 173 -4.17 -6.72 -15.45
C LYS A 173 -4.07 -7.68 -14.26
N ASP A 174 -4.52 -7.24 -13.08
CA ASP A 174 -4.46 -7.98 -11.81
C ASP A 174 -5.73 -8.78 -11.54
N ARG A 175 -6.57 -9.00 -12.59
CA ARG A 175 -7.82 -9.76 -12.46
C ARG A 175 -7.62 -11.17 -11.90
N ALA A 176 -6.52 -11.84 -12.25
CA ALA A 176 -6.21 -13.17 -11.73
C ALA A 176 -6.02 -13.13 -10.20
N LEU A 177 -5.32 -12.09 -9.68
CA LEU A 177 -5.15 -11.86 -8.25
C LEU A 177 -6.51 -11.61 -7.57
N ILE A 178 -7.36 -10.78 -8.15
CA ILE A 178 -8.72 -10.51 -7.65
C ILE A 178 -9.57 -11.78 -7.59
N GLN A 179 -9.45 -12.67 -8.57
CA GLN A 179 -10.13 -13.97 -8.54
C GLN A 179 -9.58 -14.90 -7.46
N SER A 180 -8.26 -14.89 -7.26
CA SER A 180 -7.63 -15.67 -6.20
C SER A 180 -8.04 -15.17 -4.79
N ILE A 181 -8.23 -13.86 -4.61
CA ILE A 181 -8.79 -13.28 -3.38
C ILE A 181 -10.20 -13.79 -3.13
N LYS A 182 -11.05 -13.83 -4.16
CA LYS A 182 -12.39 -14.37 -4.04
C LYS A 182 -12.35 -15.84 -3.62
N GLY A 183 -11.50 -16.66 -4.24
CA GLY A 183 -11.29 -18.07 -3.87
C GLY A 183 -10.79 -18.24 -2.42
N PHE A 184 -9.87 -17.37 -1.96
CA PHE A 184 -9.38 -17.37 -0.59
C PHE A 184 -10.51 -17.20 0.44
N PHE A 185 -11.48 -16.35 0.17
CA PHE A 185 -12.66 -16.14 1.01
C PHE A 185 -13.80 -17.15 0.77
N GLY A 186 -13.54 -18.29 0.11
CA GLY A 186 -14.55 -19.31 -0.14
C GLY A 186 -15.58 -18.93 -1.21
N ASP A 187 -15.12 -18.24 -2.25
CA ASP A 187 -15.92 -17.80 -3.41
C ASP A 187 -17.09 -16.85 -3.10
N ILE A 188 -17.10 -16.23 -1.91
CA ILE A 188 -18.07 -15.20 -1.56
C ILE A 188 -17.87 -13.91 -2.38
N GLY A 189 -18.90 -13.07 -2.37
CA GLY A 189 -18.83 -11.75 -3.01
C GLY A 189 -18.87 -11.80 -4.54
N TYR A 190 -18.61 -10.66 -5.15
CA TYR A 190 -18.73 -10.42 -6.58
C TYR A 190 -17.45 -9.80 -7.15
N VAL A 191 -17.01 -10.31 -8.29
CA VAL A 191 -15.93 -9.71 -9.08
C VAL A 191 -16.51 -9.03 -10.30
N SER A 192 -16.27 -7.73 -10.47
CA SER A 192 -16.80 -6.98 -11.60
C SER A 192 -16.24 -7.48 -12.93
N LYS A 193 -17.09 -7.48 -13.97
CA LYS A 193 -16.60 -7.64 -15.33
C LYS A 193 -15.78 -6.41 -15.72
N PRO A 194 -14.73 -6.54 -16.52
CA PRO A 194 -14.00 -5.38 -17.02
C PRO A 194 -14.96 -4.60 -17.93
N ASN A 195 -15.37 -3.43 -17.48
CA ASN A 195 -16.06 -2.44 -18.29
C ASN A 195 -15.01 -1.64 -19.08
N ASN A 196 -15.44 -0.58 -19.79
CA ASN A 196 -14.56 0.42 -20.41
C ASN A 196 -13.55 1.05 -19.41
N SER A 197 -13.73 0.85 -18.09
CA SER A 197 -12.75 1.24 -17.09
C SER A 197 -11.57 0.26 -17.07
N SER A 198 -10.38 0.78 -16.86
CA SER A 198 -9.16 -0.02 -16.72
C SER A 198 -9.07 -0.81 -15.41
N THR A 199 -10.13 -0.88 -14.60
CA THR A 199 -10.14 -1.45 -13.25
C THR A 199 -11.08 -2.65 -13.13
N VAL A 200 -10.73 -3.56 -12.21
CA VAL A 200 -11.56 -4.67 -11.74
C VAL A 200 -11.77 -4.53 -10.23
N GLU A 201 -12.94 -4.88 -9.75
CA GLU A 201 -13.34 -4.74 -8.36
C GLU A 201 -13.81 -6.08 -7.79
N PHE A 202 -13.30 -6.46 -6.62
CA PHE A 202 -13.90 -7.48 -5.76
C PHE A 202 -14.72 -6.78 -4.68
N ARG A 203 -15.94 -7.24 -4.44
CA ARG A 203 -16.89 -6.64 -3.49
C ARG A 203 -17.63 -7.71 -2.70
N VAL A 204 -17.69 -7.53 -1.39
CA VAL A 204 -18.57 -8.30 -0.48
C VAL A 204 -19.57 -7.35 0.15
N SER A 205 -20.86 -7.59 -0.03
CA SER A 205 -21.95 -6.73 0.48
C SER A 205 -23.04 -7.51 1.20
N THR A 206 -23.06 -8.84 1.15
CA THR A 206 -23.98 -9.68 1.86
C THR A 206 -23.67 -9.64 3.35
N LEU A 207 -24.66 -9.31 4.20
CA LEU A 207 -24.44 -9.17 5.64
C LEU A 207 -23.90 -10.46 6.26
N LYS A 208 -24.41 -11.62 5.84
CA LYS A 208 -23.95 -12.93 6.28
C LYS A 208 -22.45 -13.11 5.98
N ASP A 209 -22.02 -12.88 4.74
CA ASP A 209 -20.62 -13.06 4.33
C ASP A 209 -19.69 -12.09 5.05
N LEU A 210 -20.16 -10.86 5.32
CA LEU A 210 -19.41 -9.87 6.10
C LEU A 210 -19.17 -10.38 7.52
N VAL A 211 -20.21 -10.92 8.19
CA VAL A 211 -20.15 -11.38 9.59
C VAL A 211 -19.39 -12.69 9.72
N ASP A 212 -19.66 -13.66 8.83
CA ASP A 212 -19.16 -15.02 8.98
C ASP A 212 -17.74 -15.21 8.43
N VAL A 213 -17.31 -14.35 7.49
CA VAL A 213 -16.01 -14.52 6.79
C VAL A 213 -15.13 -13.30 6.92
N ILE A 214 -15.60 -12.11 6.56
CA ILE A 214 -14.75 -10.91 6.47
C ILE A 214 -14.34 -10.40 7.85
N LEU A 215 -15.29 -10.26 8.79
CA LEU A 215 -14.96 -9.79 10.13
C LEU A 215 -14.02 -10.75 10.87
N PRO A 216 -14.24 -12.09 10.90
CA PRO A 216 -13.32 -13.02 11.54
C PRO A 216 -11.91 -13.00 10.93
N HIS A 217 -11.79 -12.79 9.61
CA HIS A 217 -10.47 -12.67 8.99
C HIS A 217 -9.68 -11.49 9.57
N PHE A 218 -10.25 -10.27 9.59
CA PHE A 218 -9.55 -9.09 10.10
C PHE A 218 -9.48 -9.01 11.64
N ASP A 219 -10.25 -9.81 12.35
CA ASP A 219 -10.09 -9.99 13.80
C ASP A 219 -8.88 -10.87 14.11
N ASN A 220 -8.64 -11.93 13.32
CA ASN A 220 -7.50 -12.83 13.46
C ASN A 220 -6.21 -12.29 12.83
N TYR A 221 -6.32 -11.51 11.76
CA TYR A 221 -5.24 -10.91 11.01
C TYR A 221 -5.48 -9.39 10.89
N PRO A 222 -5.22 -8.62 11.95
CA PRO A 222 -5.59 -7.21 12.03
C PRO A 222 -4.82 -6.34 11.04
N LEU A 223 -5.49 -5.32 10.50
CA LEU A 223 -4.90 -4.27 9.70
C LEU A 223 -3.92 -3.44 10.55
N VAL A 224 -2.86 -2.93 9.96
CA VAL A 224 -1.77 -2.24 10.68
C VAL A 224 -1.85 -0.73 10.53
N THR A 225 -2.41 -0.24 9.39
CA THR A 225 -2.46 1.19 9.10
C THR A 225 -3.66 1.89 9.76
N LYS A 226 -3.81 3.18 9.48
CA LYS A 226 -5.01 3.96 9.86
C LYS A 226 -6.32 3.28 9.45
N LYS A 227 -6.29 2.42 8.44
CA LYS A 227 -7.47 1.68 7.97
C LYS A 227 -8.05 0.74 9.02
N TYR A 228 -7.27 0.31 10.01
CA TYR A 228 -7.78 -0.46 11.15
C TYR A 228 -8.85 0.31 11.93
N SER A 229 -8.68 1.63 12.13
CA SER A 229 -9.72 2.43 12.78
C SER A 229 -11.01 2.50 11.95
N ASP A 230 -10.90 2.57 10.63
CA ASP A 230 -12.05 2.53 9.74
C ASP A 230 -12.72 1.16 9.75
N TYR A 231 -11.94 0.07 9.85
CA TYR A 231 -12.46 -1.29 10.02
C TYR A 231 -13.27 -1.42 11.32
N LEU A 232 -12.77 -0.92 12.46
CA LEU A 232 -13.49 -1.00 13.73
C LEU A 232 -14.82 -0.26 13.69
N LEU A 233 -14.88 0.92 13.09
CA LEU A 233 -16.12 1.66 12.87
C LEU A 233 -17.08 0.92 11.93
N PHE A 234 -16.53 0.36 10.85
CA PHE A 234 -17.29 -0.47 9.93
C PHE A 234 -17.88 -1.69 10.63
N LYS A 235 -17.09 -2.40 11.45
CA LYS A 235 -17.53 -3.55 12.25
C LYS A 235 -18.67 -3.19 13.18
N GLN A 236 -18.61 -2.04 13.87
CA GLN A 236 -19.70 -1.58 14.72
C GLN A 236 -21.01 -1.41 13.92
N ILE A 237 -20.94 -0.80 12.73
CA ILE A 237 -22.14 -0.64 11.87
C ILE A 237 -22.66 -1.98 11.39
N VAL A 238 -21.80 -2.92 11.01
CA VAL A 238 -22.22 -4.27 10.59
C VAL A 238 -22.92 -5.01 11.74
N LEU A 239 -22.44 -4.87 12.97
CA LEU A 239 -23.08 -5.45 14.16
C LEU A 239 -24.45 -4.80 14.46
N LEU A 240 -24.58 -3.47 14.33
CA LEU A 240 -25.88 -2.80 14.42
C LEU A 240 -26.87 -3.30 13.35
N MET A 241 -26.35 -3.61 12.14
CA MET A 241 -27.17 -4.20 11.07
C MET A 241 -27.58 -5.64 11.39
N LEU A 242 -26.69 -6.44 11.98
CA LEU A 242 -26.96 -7.82 12.40
C LEU A 242 -28.07 -7.85 13.43
N ASN A 243 -28.02 -6.96 14.43
CA ASN A 243 -29.04 -6.82 15.49
C ASN A 243 -30.33 -6.15 15.00
N LYS A 244 -30.39 -5.75 13.71
CA LYS A 244 -31.53 -5.01 13.12
C LYS A 244 -31.81 -3.64 13.78
N GLU A 245 -30.89 -3.12 14.58
CA GLU A 245 -31.01 -1.81 15.23
C GLU A 245 -31.12 -0.68 14.21
N HIS A 246 -30.43 -0.81 13.06
CA HIS A 246 -30.48 0.14 11.95
C HIS A 246 -31.87 0.36 11.35
N ASN A 247 -32.88 -0.44 11.75
CA ASN A 247 -34.27 -0.28 11.33
C ASN A 247 -35.09 0.67 12.25
N THR A 248 -34.46 1.22 13.30
CA THR A 248 -35.05 2.21 14.19
C THR A 248 -34.46 3.60 13.90
N LEU A 249 -35.19 4.67 14.22
CA LEU A 249 -34.70 6.04 14.06
C LEU A 249 -33.42 6.30 14.89
N GLU A 250 -33.40 5.76 16.12
CA GLU A 250 -32.22 5.84 16.99
C GLU A 250 -31.03 5.11 16.41
N GLY A 251 -31.23 3.88 15.88
CA GLY A 251 -30.16 3.10 15.24
C GLY A 251 -29.64 3.74 13.96
N ILE A 252 -30.50 4.42 13.17
CA ILE A 252 -30.05 5.24 12.04
C ILE A 252 -29.17 6.38 12.54
N GLN A 253 -29.60 7.12 13.59
CA GLN A 253 -28.79 8.20 14.14
C GLN A 253 -27.42 7.71 14.65
N LYS A 254 -27.36 6.56 15.37
CA LYS A 254 -26.11 5.91 15.78
C LYS A 254 -25.24 5.58 14.56
N THR A 255 -25.81 4.98 13.52
CA THR A 255 -25.12 4.64 12.29
C THR A 255 -24.56 5.88 11.58
N VAL A 256 -25.31 6.98 11.55
CA VAL A 256 -24.87 8.26 10.97
C VAL A 256 -23.69 8.84 11.77
N ASN A 257 -23.76 8.80 13.11
CA ASN A 257 -22.70 9.30 13.98
C ASN A 257 -21.39 8.52 13.77
N ILE A 258 -21.46 7.18 13.70
CA ILE A 258 -20.29 6.33 13.41
C ILE A 258 -19.76 6.64 12.01
N LYS A 259 -20.65 6.73 11.00
CA LYS A 259 -20.25 7.06 9.64
C LYS A 259 -19.59 8.43 9.50
N ALA A 260 -19.96 9.40 10.34
CA ALA A 260 -19.35 10.73 10.35
C ALA A 260 -17.83 10.68 10.64
N SER A 261 -17.37 9.62 11.33
CA SER A 261 -15.96 9.38 11.64
C SER A 261 -15.27 8.42 10.68
N LEU A 262 -16.03 7.75 9.78
CA LEU A 262 -15.54 6.74 8.85
C LEU A 262 -15.06 7.40 7.55
N ASN A 263 -13.85 7.08 7.09
CA ASN A 263 -13.26 7.57 5.83
C ASN A 263 -13.35 9.10 5.68
N LEU A 264 -14.04 9.57 4.63
CA LEU A 264 -14.27 10.99 4.32
C LEU A 264 -15.44 11.62 5.09
N GLY A 265 -16.09 10.85 5.99
CA GLY A 265 -17.21 11.32 6.78
C GLY A 265 -18.54 11.35 6.00
N LEU A 266 -19.42 12.28 6.38
CA LEU A 266 -20.75 12.42 5.80
C LEU A 266 -20.72 13.24 4.50
N SER A 267 -21.48 12.81 3.50
CA SER A 267 -21.76 13.63 2.32
C SER A 267 -22.58 14.88 2.69
N ASN A 268 -22.54 15.92 1.86
CA ASN A 268 -23.30 17.16 2.07
C ASN A 268 -24.83 16.90 2.20
N TYR A 269 -25.31 15.90 1.49
CA TYR A 269 -26.69 15.47 1.57
C TYR A 269 -27.03 14.90 2.97
N LEU A 270 -26.20 14.01 3.50
CA LEU A 270 -26.40 13.44 4.83
C LEU A 270 -26.22 14.47 5.95
N LYS A 271 -25.29 15.43 5.81
CA LYS A 271 -25.13 16.55 6.76
C LYS A 271 -26.39 17.39 6.86
N LYS A 272 -27.07 17.65 5.73
CA LYS A 272 -28.35 18.39 5.72
C LYS A 272 -29.49 17.57 6.32
N ALA A 273 -29.53 16.26 6.06
CA ALA A 273 -30.59 15.39 6.57
C ALA A 273 -30.43 15.10 8.08
N PHE A 274 -29.20 15.09 8.60
CA PHE A 274 -28.87 14.79 10.00
C PHE A 274 -28.00 15.90 10.62
N PRO A 275 -28.55 17.10 10.88
CA PRO A 275 -27.78 18.24 11.39
C PRO A 275 -27.24 18.00 12.81
N LYS A 276 -27.86 17.09 13.59
CA LYS A 276 -27.43 16.69 14.93
C LYS A 276 -26.39 15.56 14.95
N ALA A 277 -25.85 15.18 13.79
CA ALA A 277 -24.85 14.13 13.71
C ALA A 277 -23.55 14.57 14.38
N THR A 278 -23.15 13.86 15.43
CA THR A 278 -21.89 14.08 16.15
C THR A 278 -20.91 12.98 15.79
N PRO A 279 -19.75 13.29 15.18
CA PRO A 279 -18.73 12.30 14.92
C PRO A 279 -18.27 11.64 16.23
N GLU A 280 -18.21 10.33 16.27
CA GLU A 280 -17.60 9.63 17.41
C GLU A 280 -16.13 10.04 17.53
N LYS A 281 -15.74 10.53 18.72
CA LYS A 281 -14.34 10.92 19.00
C LYS A 281 -13.46 9.68 19.19
N ASN A 282 -13.10 9.04 18.07
CA ASN A 282 -12.37 7.77 18.06
C ASN A 282 -10.86 7.87 18.31
N TRP A 283 -10.35 9.05 18.74
CA TRP A 283 -8.94 9.24 19.03
C TRP A 283 -8.43 8.36 20.19
N LYS A 284 -9.29 8.02 21.18
CA LYS A 284 -8.94 7.12 22.28
C LYS A 284 -8.72 5.67 21.84
N LEU A 285 -9.43 5.21 20.81
CA LEU A 285 -9.18 3.90 20.17
C LEU A 285 -7.83 3.89 19.42
N ARG A 286 -7.46 4.99 18.77
CA ARG A 286 -6.15 5.14 18.10
C ARG A 286 -4.98 5.02 19.08
N LEU A 287 -5.07 5.62 20.26
CA LEU A 287 -4.00 5.56 21.26
C LEU A 287 -3.87 4.17 21.92
N LYS A 288 -4.98 3.47 22.18
CA LYS A 288 -4.93 2.09 22.67
C LYS A 288 -4.27 1.13 21.68
N ILE A 289 -4.54 1.28 20.38
CA ILE A 289 -3.94 0.43 19.32
C ILE A 289 -2.43 0.64 19.27
N ILE A 290 -1.94 1.88 19.33
CA ILE A 290 -0.51 2.19 19.33
C ILE A 290 0.18 1.61 20.58
N GLN A 291 -0.47 1.63 21.76
CA GLN A 291 0.08 1.04 22.97
C GLN A 291 0.20 -0.49 22.92
N TYR A 292 -0.74 -1.20 22.28
CA TYR A 292 -0.65 -2.67 22.14
C TYR A 292 0.38 -3.13 21.12
N THR A 293 0.77 -2.28 20.16
CA THR A 293 1.82 -2.61 19.17
C THR A 293 3.23 -2.21 19.63
N THR A 294 3.36 -1.44 20.71
CA THR A 294 4.66 -0.95 21.23
C THR A 294 5.11 -1.63 22.52
N THR A 295 4.31 -2.48 23.14
CA THR A 295 4.80 -3.33 24.25
C THR A 295 5.39 -4.61 23.66
N PRO A 296 6.73 -4.80 23.72
CA PRO A 296 7.32 -6.12 23.51
C PRO A 296 6.80 -7.00 24.64
N ASN A 297 6.17 -8.12 24.30
CA ASN A 297 5.92 -9.16 25.28
C ASN A 297 7.27 -9.54 25.89
N GLY A 298 7.42 -9.28 27.21
CA GLY A 298 8.55 -9.74 28.01
C GLY A 298 8.59 -11.26 28.12
#